data_db8cb6d1f466ac77648fd202918f361c
#
_entry.id   db8cb6d1f466ac77648fd202918f361c
#
_cell.length_a   1.000
_cell.length_b   1.000
_cell.length_c   1.000
_cell.angle_alpha   90.00
_cell.angle_beta   90.00
_cell.angle_gamma   90.00
#
_symmetry.space_group_name_H-M   'P 1'
#
loop_
_entity.id
_entity.type
_entity.pdbx_description
1 polymer ?
#
loop_
_entity_poly.entity_id
_entity_poly.type
_entity_poly.pdbx_seq_one_letter_code
_entity_poly.pdbx_strand_id
1 'polypeptide(L)'
;KIVESYRKLYNIMGMNLRSVNIGCNSIARIVLADKSNMEKMPLLVCQIDKNFLGLTLFENGQMAFARYVPISEEDYDSDDYITEALNENIFRMEQFNKARGGSGLENVILYGFIEDYIKLVDALDGLDIKASVLGVPAQITGFENFEFTVFANAIGALYKRNKATEKINLLEVDQSTGKGGSSGMGSL
;
A
#
# COMPACT_ATOMS: atom_id res chain seq x y z
N LYS A 1 5.47 19.50 7.53
CA LYS A 1 5.39 20.51 6.43
C LYS A 1 4.41 20.08 5.34
N ILE A 2 4.54 18.88 4.75
CA ILE A 2 3.64 18.38 3.68
C ILE A 2 2.20 18.24 4.19
N VAL A 3 1.99 17.55 5.31
CA VAL A 3 0.67 17.33 5.93
C VAL A 3 -0.05 18.66 6.20
N GLU A 4 0.68 19.66 6.70
CA GLU A 4 0.15 21.00 6.99
C GLU A 4 -0.35 21.72 5.73
N SER A 5 0.34 21.56 4.60
CA SER A 5 -0.11 22.17 3.34
C SER A 5 -1.43 21.56 2.87
N TYR A 6 -1.59 20.23 2.95
CA TYR A 6 -2.86 19.56 2.65
C TYR A 6 -3.97 19.97 3.64
N ARG A 7 -3.67 20.07 4.94
CA ARG A 7 -4.64 20.50 5.94
C ARG A 7 -5.19 21.89 5.63
N LYS A 8 -4.31 22.84 5.25
CA LYS A 8 -4.72 24.18 4.83
C LYS A 8 -5.58 24.14 3.57
N LEU A 9 -5.20 23.36 2.57
CA LEU A 9 -5.96 23.21 1.33
C LEU A 9 -7.39 22.72 1.62
N TYR A 10 -7.54 21.63 2.37
CA TYR A 10 -8.85 21.08 2.71
C TYR A 10 -9.70 22.06 3.53
N ASN A 11 -9.09 22.81 4.47
CA ASN A 11 -9.78 23.84 5.24
C ASN A 11 -10.31 24.97 4.34
N ILE A 12 -9.52 25.42 3.34
CA ILE A 12 -9.96 26.42 2.35
C ILE A 12 -11.15 25.90 1.54
N MET A 13 -11.17 24.61 1.22
CA MET A 13 -12.27 23.95 0.49
C MET A 13 -13.49 23.67 1.39
N GLY A 14 -13.48 24.07 2.66
CA GLY A 14 -14.56 23.78 3.61
C GLY A 14 -14.64 22.30 4.04
N MET A 15 -13.61 21.51 3.77
CA MET A 15 -13.55 20.09 4.11
C MET A 15 -12.80 19.87 5.41
N ASN A 16 -13.35 19.03 6.29
CA ASN A 16 -12.70 18.65 7.54
C ASN A 16 -11.85 17.39 7.33
N LEU A 17 -10.54 17.56 7.27
CA LEU A 17 -9.60 16.45 7.15
C LEU A 17 -9.53 15.66 8.45
N ARG A 18 -9.97 14.40 8.44
CA ARG A 18 -10.07 13.55 9.65
C ARG A 18 -8.84 12.71 9.94
N SER A 19 -8.11 12.30 8.89
CA SER A 19 -6.90 11.52 9.03
C SER A 19 -6.00 11.69 7.81
N VAL A 20 -4.70 11.53 8.04
CA VAL A 20 -3.69 11.40 6.97
C VAL A 20 -2.90 10.13 7.25
N ASN A 21 -2.94 9.20 6.31
CA ASN A 21 -2.29 7.90 6.43
C ASN A 21 -1.34 7.68 5.25
N ILE A 22 -0.46 6.69 5.39
CA ILE A 22 0.39 6.18 4.31
C ILE A 22 -0.41 5.21 3.42
N GLY A 23 -0.08 5.15 2.12
CA GLY A 23 -0.84 4.36 1.13
C GLY A 23 -0.99 2.88 1.48
N CYS A 24 0.05 2.25 2.03
CA CYS A 24 -0.01 0.85 2.46
C CYS A 24 -1.08 0.58 3.53
N ASN A 25 -1.42 1.53 4.39
CA ASN A 25 -2.53 1.38 5.35
C ASN A 25 -3.89 1.39 4.64
N SER A 26 -4.03 2.20 3.58
CA SER A 26 -5.28 2.27 2.82
C SER A 26 -5.55 0.96 2.08
N ILE A 27 -4.55 0.42 1.38
CA ILE A 27 -4.70 -0.86 0.67
C ILE A 27 -4.87 -2.03 1.65
N ALA A 28 -4.22 -1.99 2.81
CA ALA A 28 -4.38 -3.02 3.83
C ALA A 28 -5.84 -3.17 4.30
N ARG A 29 -6.58 -2.08 4.40
CA ARG A 29 -8.00 -2.13 4.78
C ARG A 29 -8.85 -2.90 3.77
N ILE A 30 -8.56 -2.72 2.47
CA ILE A 30 -9.26 -3.45 1.39
C ILE A 30 -8.86 -4.92 1.41
N VAL A 31 -7.57 -5.21 1.43
CA VAL A 31 -7.03 -6.57 1.38
C VAL A 31 -7.50 -7.41 2.56
N LEU A 32 -7.46 -6.85 3.78
CA LEU A 32 -7.86 -7.55 5.00
C LEU A 32 -9.38 -7.61 5.21
N ALA A 33 -10.17 -6.81 4.48
CA ALA A 33 -11.62 -6.93 4.48
C ALA A 33 -12.12 -8.16 3.73
N ASP A 34 -11.36 -8.66 2.76
CA ASP A 34 -11.64 -9.90 2.05
C ASP A 34 -11.00 -11.09 2.78
N LYS A 35 -11.85 -11.90 3.40
CA LYS A 35 -11.41 -13.07 4.17
C LYS A 35 -10.71 -14.13 3.31
N SER A 36 -11.00 -14.21 2.01
CA SER A 36 -10.34 -15.15 1.11
C SER A 36 -8.83 -14.90 0.98
N ASN A 37 -8.39 -13.68 1.23
CA ASN A 37 -6.98 -13.33 1.23
C ASN A 37 -6.20 -13.90 2.43
N MET A 38 -6.88 -14.31 3.50
CA MET A 38 -6.24 -14.95 4.65
C MET A 38 -5.61 -16.30 4.28
N GLU A 39 -6.26 -17.05 3.40
CA GLU A 39 -5.80 -18.37 2.92
C GLU A 39 -4.62 -18.27 1.95
N LYS A 40 -4.39 -17.08 1.40
CA LYS A 40 -3.31 -16.81 0.45
C LYS A 40 -2.03 -16.30 1.12
N MET A 41 -2.02 -16.16 2.45
CA MET A 41 -0.86 -15.63 3.16
C MET A 41 0.23 -16.69 3.36
N PRO A 42 1.52 -16.35 3.17
CA PRO A 42 2.06 -15.01 2.89
C PRO A 42 1.63 -14.45 1.53
N LEU A 43 1.06 -13.22 1.56
CA LEU A 43 0.52 -12.56 0.38
C LEU A 43 1.26 -11.25 0.14
N LEU A 44 1.82 -11.08 -1.05
CA LEU A 44 2.40 -9.81 -1.47
C LEU A 44 1.39 -9.03 -2.31
N VAL A 45 1.18 -7.76 -1.96
CA VAL A 45 0.33 -6.83 -2.71
C VAL A 45 1.21 -5.76 -3.31
N CYS A 46 1.21 -5.66 -4.64
CA CYS A 46 2.08 -4.78 -5.40
C CYS A 46 1.27 -3.66 -6.05
N GLN A 47 1.56 -2.42 -5.68
CA GLN A 47 1.14 -1.24 -6.43
C GLN A 47 2.11 -1.01 -7.56
N ILE A 48 1.58 -0.87 -8.77
CA ILE A 48 2.36 -0.60 -9.98
C ILE A 48 2.07 0.82 -10.44
N ASP A 49 3.14 1.56 -10.71
CA ASP A 49 3.11 2.87 -11.33
C ASP A 49 4.33 2.99 -12.27
N LYS A 50 4.32 3.95 -13.18
CA LYS A 50 5.44 4.18 -14.11
C LYS A 50 6.76 4.52 -13.41
N ASN A 51 6.69 5.14 -12.24
CA ASN A 51 7.86 5.67 -11.53
C ASN A 51 8.13 4.97 -10.19
N PHE A 52 7.29 4.04 -9.77
CA PHE A 52 7.50 3.32 -8.52
C PHE A 52 6.74 2.01 -8.42
N LEU A 53 7.22 1.15 -7.54
CA LEU A 53 6.51 -0.01 -7.02
C LEU A 53 6.24 0.19 -5.52
N GLY A 54 5.00 -0.07 -5.11
CA GLY A 54 4.61 -0.15 -3.70
C GLY A 54 4.40 -1.62 -3.32
N LEU A 55 5.22 -2.14 -2.42
CA LEU A 55 5.20 -3.55 -2.03
C LEU A 55 4.70 -3.65 -0.59
N THR A 56 3.65 -4.43 -0.36
CA THR A 56 3.07 -4.66 0.96
C THR A 56 2.91 -6.14 1.21
N LEU A 57 3.67 -6.68 2.16
CA LEU A 57 3.63 -8.08 2.56
C LEU A 57 2.64 -8.27 3.71
N PHE A 58 1.75 -9.24 3.55
CA PHE A 58 0.80 -9.66 4.57
C PHE A 58 1.15 -11.07 5.07
N GLU A 59 1.22 -11.22 6.38
CA GLU A 59 1.47 -12.48 7.07
C GLU A 59 0.54 -12.58 8.28
N ASN A 60 -0.01 -13.75 8.54
CA ASN A 60 -0.82 -14.02 9.74
C ASN A 60 -1.97 -13.00 9.96
N GLY A 61 -2.63 -12.57 8.89
CA GLY A 61 -3.77 -11.66 8.96
C GLY A 61 -3.42 -10.20 9.21
N GLN A 62 -2.19 -9.80 9.05
CA GLN A 62 -1.74 -8.43 9.26
C GLN A 62 -0.65 -8.01 8.26
N MET A 63 -0.48 -6.71 8.09
CA MET A 63 0.63 -6.15 7.34
C MET A 63 1.93 -6.38 8.12
N ALA A 64 2.84 -7.17 7.53
CA ALA A 64 4.14 -7.50 8.12
C ALA A 64 5.22 -6.52 7.70
N PHE A 65 5.18 -6.07 6.45
CA PHE A 65 6.19 -5.19 5.89
C PHE A 65 5.62 -4.37 4.73
N ALA A 66 6.09 -3.15 4.55
CA ALA A 66 5.80 -2.33 3.38
C ALA A 66 7.05 -1.61 2.89
N ARG A 67 7.20 -1.53 1.57
CA ARG A 67 8.33 -0.87 0.92
C ARG A 67 7.85 -0.07 -0.28
N TYR A 68 8.41 1.10 -0.47
CA TYR A 68 8.32 1.90 -1.68
C TYR A 68 9.65 1.79 -2.44
N VAL A 69 9.58 1.52 -3.73
CA VAL A 69 10.73 1.38 -4.61
C VAL A 69 10.56 2.35 -5.77
N PRO A 70 11.32 3.43 -5.86
CA PRO A 70 11.36 4.23 -7.07
C PRO A 70 11.94 3.38 -8.20
N ILE A 71 11.38 3.53 -9.40
CA ILE A 71 11.87 2.90 -10.62
C ILE A 71 11.95 3.96 -11.72
N SER A 72 12.89 3.79 -12.63
CA SER A 72 13.06 4.63 -13.81
C SER A 72 13.42 3.75 -14.99
N GLU A 73 12.91 4.07 -16.17
CA GLU A 73 13.30 3.41 -17.42
C GLU A 73 14.81 3.45 -17.64
N GLU A 74 15.47 4.52 -17.21
CA GLU A 74 16.92 4.69 -17.32
C GLU A 74 17.76 3.69 -16.50
N ASP A 75 17.14 3.04 -15.50
CA ASP A 75 17.80 2.06 -14.63
C ASP A 75 17.84 0.64 -15.24
N TYR A 76 17.20 0.43 -16.39
CA TYR A 76 17.03 -0.87 -17.03
C TYR A 76 17.37 -0.81 -18.52
N ASP A 77 17.96 -1.86 -19.05
CA ASP A 77 18.34 -1.98 -20.47
C ASP A 77 17.18 -2.51 -21.37
N SER A 78 15.95 -2.46 -20.89
CA SER A 78 14.77 -3.08 -21.52
C SER A 78 13.59 -2.10 -21.55
N ASP A 79 12.84 -2.12 -22.64
CA ASP A 79 11.56 -1.42 -22.75
C ASP A 79 10.51 -1.94 -21.73
N ASP A 80 10.84 -3.07 -21.08
CA ASP A 80 9.98 -3.73 -20.09
C ASP A 80 10.45 -3.56 -18.64
N TYR A 81 11.01 -2.42 -18.36
CA TYR A 81 11.60 -2.10 -17.05
C TYR A 81 10.65 -2.33 -15.86
N ILE A 82 9.33 -2.19 -16.05
CA ILE A 82 8.33 -2.41 -14.99
C ILE A 82 8.30 -3.89 -14.60
N THR A 83 8.27 -4.80 -15.59
CA THR A 83 8.29 -6.24 -15.33
C THR A 83 9.60 -6.69 -14.69
N GLU A 84 10.73 -6.19 -15.17
CA GLU A 84 12.05 -6.50 -14.61
C GLU A 84 12.14 -6.02 -13.16
N ALA A 85 11.76 -4.77 -12.90
CA ALA A 85 11.73 -4.19 -11.55
C ALA A 85 10.80 -4.98 -10.63
N LEU A 86 9.63 -5.39 -11.12
CA LEU A 86 8.67 -6.17 -10.35
C LEU A 86 9.26 -7.51 -9.95
N ASN A 87 9.80 -8.29 -10.90
CA ASN A 87 10.41 -9.60 -10.66
C ASN A 87 11.57 -9.51 -9.66
N GLU A 88 12.47 -8.56 -9.84
CA GLU A 88 13.60 -8.36 -8.94
C GLU A 88 13.13 -8.06 -7.51
N ASN A 89 12.15 -7.19 -7.36
CA ASN A 89 11.65 -6.82 -6.04
C ASN A 89 10.79 -7.90 -5.38
N ILE A 90 10.02 -8.68 -6.14
CA ILE A 90 9.31 -9.86 -5.63
C ILE A 90 10.32 -10.89 -5.12
N PHE A 91 11.38 -11.18 -5.88
CA PHE A 91 12.44 -12.08 -5.43
C PHE A 91 13.07 -11.62 -4.11
N ARG A 92 13.36 -10.33 -3.98
CA ARG A 92 13.88 -9.75 -2.72
C ARG A 92 12.89 -9.90 -1.56
N MET A 93 11.60 -9.73 -1.82
CA MET A 93 10.55 -9.91 -0.81
C MET A 93 10.39 -11.37 -0.38
N GLU A 94 10.51 -12.29 -1.32
CA GLU A 94 10.53 -13.72 -1.04
C GLU A 94 11.73 -14.10 -0.14
N GLN A 95 12.93 -13.64 -0.49
CA GLN A 95 14.12 -13.84 0.34
C GLN A 95 13.95 -13.25 1.74
N PHE A 96 13.35 -12.07 1.84
CA PHE A 96 13.04 -11.44 3.13
C PHE A 96 12.07 -12.28 3.96
N ASN A 97 11.01 -12.82 3.35
CA ASN A 97 10.05 -13.69 4.03
C ASN A 97 10.73 -14.98 4.52
N LYS A 98 11.50 -15.67 3.65
CA LYS A 98 12.24 -16.89 3.98
C LYS A 98 13.28 -16.67 5.09
N ALA A 99 13.99 -15.57 5.07
CA ALA A 99 15.00 -15.22 6.10
C ALA A 99 14.37 -15.04 7.49
N ARG A 100 13.07 -14.74 7.56
CA ARG A 100 12.30 -14.63 8.81
C ARG A 100 11.58 -15.92 9.20
N GLY A 101 11.87 -17.03 8.50
CA GLY A 101 11.23 -18.33 8.73
C GLY A 101 9.87 -18.51 8.05
N GLY A 102 9.54 -17.66 7.09
CA GLY A 102 8.34 -17.80 6.26
C GLY A 102 8.49 -18.91 5.20
N SER A 103 7.36 -19.34 4.63
CA SER A 103 7.28 -20.42 3.63
C SER A 103 7.69 -19.99 2.21
N GLY A 104 7.90 -18.71 1.98
CA GLY A 104 8.06 -18.12 0.65
C GLY A 104 6.79 -17.44 0.16
N LEU A 105 6.82 -16.89 -1.06
CA LEU A 105 5.69 -16.18 -1.66
C LEU A 105 5.12 -17.03 -2.79
N GLU A 106 3.86 -17.40 -2.68
CA GLU A 106 3.12 -18.13 -3.72
C GLU A 106 2.04 -17.26 -4.38
N ASN A 107 1.60 -16.19 -3.70
CA ASN A 107 0.48 -15.38 -4.13
C ASN A 107 0.85 -13.90 -4.17
N VAL A 108 0.52 -13.26 -5.30
CA VAL A 108 0.72 -11.83 -5.53
C VAL A 108 -0.58 -11.21 -6.03
N ILE A 109 -0.96 -10.08 -5.46
CA ILE A 109 -2.05 -9.25 -5.96
C ILE A 109 -1.45 -7.97 -6.55
N LEU A 110 -1.81 -7.67 -7.80
CA LEU A 110 -1.39 -6.48 -8.53
C LEU A 110 -2.49 -5.42 -8.51
N TYR A 111 -2.13 -4.16 -8.32
CA TYR A 111 -3.03 -3.02 -8.45
C TYR A 111 -2.28 -1.76 -8.86
N GLY A 112 -2.99 -0.70 -9.18
CA GLY A 112 -2.41 0.55 -9.65
C GLY A 112 -2.59 0.71 -11.15
N PHE A 113 -1.62 1.33 -11.80
CA PHE A 113 -1.65 1.57 -13.24
C PHE A 113 -1.02 0.40 -13.99
N ILE A 114 -1.84 -0.54 -14.43
CA ILE A 114 -1.40 -1.78 -15.09
C ILE A 114 -1.69 -1.65 -16.59
N GLU A 115 -0.66 -1.42 -17.39
CA GLU A 115 -0.78 -1.30 -18.86
C GLU A 115 -0.85 -2.67 -19.54
N ASP A 116 -0.02 -3.62 -19.14
CA ASP A 116 0.01 -4.96 -19.71
C ASP A 116 -0.07 -6.04 -18.61
N TYR A 117 -1.29 -6.31 -18.19
CA TYR A 117 -1.56 -7.30 -17.16
C TYR A 117 -1.12 -8.72 -17.55
N ILE A 118 -1.35 -9.12 -18.79
CA ILE A 118 -1.04 -10.49 -19.27
C ILE A 118 0.46 -10.74 -19.15
N LYS A 119 1.28 -9.81 -19.63
CA LYS A 119 2.74 -9.89 -19.57
C LYS A 119 3.27 -9.99 -18.13
N LEU A 120 2.69 -9.19 -17.21
CA LEU A 120 3.07 -9.25 -15.80
C LEU A 120 2.71 -10.59 -15.16
N VAL A 121 1.54 -11.14 -15.47
CA VAL A 121 1.10 -12.45 -14.96
C VAL A 121 1.98 -13.56 -15.51
N ASP A 122 2.25 -13.58 -16.81
CA ASP A 122 3.09 -14.60 -17.45
C ASP A 122 4.52 -14.58 -16.87
N ALA A 123 5.06 -13.40 -16.60
CA ALA A 123 6.37 -13.27 -15.98
C ALA A 123 6.40 -13.84 -14.54
N LEU A 124 5.33 -13.65 -13.77
CA LEU A 124 5.21 -14.18 -12.41
C LEU A 124 4.91 -15.68 -12.39
N ASP A 125 4.13 -16.18 -13.33
CA ASP A 125 3.86 -17.62 -13.49
C ASP A 125 5.16 -18.39 -13.78
N GLY A 126 6.07 -17.81 -14.54
CA GLY A 126 7.42 -18.35 -14.76
C GLY A 126 8.29 -18.45 -13.47
N LEU A 127 7.87 -17.82 -12.38
CA LEU A 127 8.49 -17.90 -11.05
C LEU A 127 7.70 -18.78 -10.07
N ASP A 128 6.71 -19.56 -10.54
CA ASP A 128 5.77 -20.33 -9.72
C ASP A 128 4.92 -19.45 -8.77
N ILE A 129 4.68 -18.19 -9.14
CA ILE A 129 3.92 -17.23 -8.35
C ILE A 129 2.56 -16.98 -9.00
N LYS A 130 1.49 -17.24 -8.27
CA LYS A 130 0.11 -16.99 -8.70
C LYS A 130 -0.21 -15.50 -8.58
N ALA A 131 -0.32 -14.83 -9.73
CA ALA A 131 -0.70 -13.43 -9.77
C ALA A 131 -2.19 -13.25 -10.05
N SER A 132 -2.77 -12.22 -9.44
CA SER A 132 -4.14 -11.77 -9.69
C SER A 132 -4.25 -10.25 -9.57
N VAL A 133 -5.26 -9.67 -10.22
CA VAL A 133 -5.61 -8.26 -10.01
C VAL A 133 -6.41 -8.11 -8.72
N LEU A 134 -6.23 -6.99 -8.02
CA LEU A 134 -7.04 -6.64 -6.87
C LEU A 134 -8.53 -6.59 -7.27
N GLY A 135 -9.33 -7.45 -6.63
CA GLY A 135 -10.76 -7.51 -6.88
C GLY A 135 -11.51 -6.30 -6.31
N VAL A 136 -12.58 -5.90 -7.00
CA VAL A 136 -13.49 -4.86 -6.49
C VAL A 136 -14.27 -5.42 -5.30
N PRO A 137 -14.21 -4.79 -4.11
CA PRO A 137 -15.01 -5.22 -2.97
C PRO A 137 -16.51 -5.20 -3.28
N ALA A 138 -17.26 -6.20 -2.80
CA ALA A 138 -18.67 -6.39 -3.13
C ALA A 138 -19.60 -5.20 -2.79
N GLN A 139 -19.20 -4.34 -1.86
CA GLN A 139 -19.92 -3.13 -1.48
C GLN A 139 -19.69 -1.94 -2.41
N ILE A 140 -18.78 -2.08 -3.39
CA ILE A 140 -18.46 -1.05 -4.38
C ILE A 140 -19.08 -1.45 -5.71
N THR A 141 -19.82 -0.55 -6.33
CA THR A 141 -20.48 -0.77 -7.62
C THR A 141 -20.11 0.33 -8.60
N GLY A 142 -20.23 0.04 -9.91
CA GLY A 142 -19.98 1.01 -10.97
C GLY A 142 -18.51 1.09 -11.41
N PHE A 143 -17.67 0.17 -10.95
CA PHE A 143 -16.25 0.08 -11.35
C PHE A 143 -15.95 -1.29 -11.94
N GLU A 144 -15.14 -1.30 -12.99
CA GLU A 144 -14.43 -2.49 -13.46
C GLU A 144 -13.14 -2.69 -12.66
N ASN A 145 -12.59 -3.94 -12.65
CA ASN A 145 -11.40 -4.24 -11.85
C ASN A 145 -10.22 -3.31 -12.14
N PHE A 146 -9.93 -3.05 -13.41
CA PHE A 146 -8.79 -2.21 -13.80
C PHE A 146 -8.98 -0.73 -13.42
N GLU A 147 -10.19 -0.20 -13.50
CA GLU A 147 -10.49 1.15 -13.02
C GLU A 147 -10.37 1.24 -11.50
N PHE A 148 -10.91 0.24 -10.80
CA PHE A 148 -10.81 0.17 -9.35
C PHE A 148 -9.37 0.16 -8.87
N THR A 149 -8.46 -0.59 -9.53
CA THR A 149 -7.07 -0.71 -9.11
C THR A 149 -6.34 0.62 -9.06
N VAL A 150 -6.61 1.52 -10.01
CA VAL A 150 -6.01 2.87 -10.06
C VAL A 150 -6.41 3.70 -8.84
N PHE A 151 -7.67 3.57 -8.37
CA PHE A 151 -8.21 4.34 -7.26
C PHE A 151 -8.22 3.60 -5.93
N ALA A 152 -7.68 2.39 -5.86
CA ALA A 152 -7.77 1.52 -4.70
C ALA A 152 -7.28 2.17 -3.40
N ASN A 153 -6.16 2.89 -3.43
CA ASN A 153 -5.66 3.60 -2.26
C ASN A 153 -6.60 4.72 -1.78
N ALA A 154 -7.20 5.48 -2.71
CA ALA A 154 -8.15 6.53 -2.37
C ALA A 154 -9.43 5.95 -1.77
N ILE A 155 -9.95 4.87 -2.36
CA ILE A 155 -11.11 4.14 -1.87
C ILE A 155 -10.82 3.49 -0.50
N GLY A 156 -9.65 2.87 -0.35
CA GLY A 156 -9.21 2.28 0.91
C GLY A 156 -9.09 3.30 2.06
N ALA A 157 -8.78 4.56 1.74
CA ALA A 157 -8.76 5.63 2.72
C ALA A 157 -10.16 5.92 3.33
N LEU A 158 -11.24 5.57 2.64
CA LEU A 158 -12.63 5.74 3.11
C LEU A 158 -13.08 4.58 4.02
N TYR A 159 -12.39 3.44 3.99
CA TYR A 159 -12.69 2.32 4.88
C TYR A 159 -12.39 2.66 6.33
N LYS A 160 -13.11 2.05 7.24
CA LYS A 160 -12.91 2.25 8.68
C LYS A 160 -11.49 1.85 9.09
N ARG A 161 -10.78 2.79 9.71
CA ARG A 161 -9.45 2.57 10.25
C ARG A 161 -9.47 1.49 11.34
N ASN A 162 -8.56 0.53 11.25
CA ASN A 162 -8.32 -0.42 12.31
C ASN A 162 -7.31 0.18 13.32
N LYS A 163 -7.83 0.72 14.42
CA LYS A 163 -6.99 1.38 15.45
C LYS A 163 -6.01 0.43 16.16
N ALA A 164 -6.25 -0.88 16.10
CA ALA A 164 -5.35 -1.86 16.72
C ALA A 164 -4.07 -2.05 15.90
N THR A 165 -4.17 -2.02 14.57
CA THR A 165 -3.04 -2.25 13.64
C THR A 165 -2.50 -0.96 13.04
N GLU A 166 -3.35 0.03 12.81
CA GLU A 166 -2.98 1.33 12.24
C GLU A 166 -2.76 2.37 13.34
N LYS A 167 -1.59 2.34 13.96
CA LYS A 167 -1.26 3.21 15.10
C LYS A 167 -0.92 4.64 14.69
N ILE A 168 -0.57 4.88 13.43
CA ILE A 168 -0.08 6.19 12.97
C ILE A 168 -1.18 6.93 12.22
N ASN A 169 -1.55 8.11 12.73
CA ASN A 169 -2.26 9.14 12.00
C ASN A 169 -1.39 10.41 11.99
N LEU A 170 -0.92 10.80 10.82
CA LEU A 170 0.01 11.91 10.69
C LEU A 170 -0.57 13.27 11.13
N LEU A 171 -1.90 13.41 11.21
CA LEU A 171 -2.55 14.58 11.82
C LEU A 171 -2.40 14.62 13.35
N GLU A 172 -2.40 13.47 14.00
CA GLU A 172 -2.31 13.39 15.48
C GLU A 172 -0.88 13.67 15.97
N VAL A 173 0.13 13.30 15.18
CA VAL A 173 1.54 13.56 15.48
C VAL A 173 1.83 15.08 15.54
N ASP A 174 1.25 15.85 14.64
CA ASP A 174 1.42 17.33 14.64
C ASP A 174 0.77 17.99 15.86
N GLN A 175 -0.28 17.39 16.43
CA GLN A 175 -0.95 17.93 17.61
C GLN A 175 -0.21 17.64 18.92
N SER A 176 0.54 16.54 18.99
CA SER A 176 1.30 16.17 20.19
C SER A 176 2.57 16.98 20.36
N THR A 177 3.19 17.45 19.28
CA THR A 177 4.38 18.31 19.32
C THR A 177 4.05 19.77 19.69
N GLY A 178 2.78 20.20 19.57
CA GLY A 178 2.33 21.55 19.92
C GLY A 178 1.93 21.72 21.39
N LYS A 179 1.80 20.64 22.20
CA LYS A 179 1.39 20.72 23.62
C LYS A 179 2.54 20.68 24.63
N GLY A 180 3.78 20.66 24.17
CA GLY A 180 4.98 20.61 25.01
C GLY A 180 5.58 21.98 25.37
N GLY A 181 4.77 22.98 25.67
CA GLY A 181 5.31 24.31 26.00
C GLY A 181 4.37 25.20 26.80
N SER A 182 3.89 24.76 27.96
CA SER A 182 3.40 25.69 29.00
C SER A 182 3.23 24.94 30.33
N SER A 183 4.33 24.71 31.03
CA SER A 183 4.27 24.45 32.48
C SER A 183 5.02 25.53 33.20
N GLY A 184 4.24 26.45 33.74
CA GLY A 184 4.32 26.95 35.08
C GLY A 184 5.62 27.53 35.59
N MET A 185 5.75 28.82 35.52
CA MET A 185 6.50 29.53 36.57
C MET A 185 5.47 30.03 37.60
N GLY A 186 5.30 29.22 38.66
CA GLY A 186 4.64 29.66 39.88
C GLY A 186 5.54 30.65 40.64
N SER A 187 4.98 31.77 40.97
CA SER A 187 5.52 32.80 41.82
C SER A 187 5.62 32.32 43.28
N LEU A 188 6.71 32.71 43.87
CA LEU A 188 6.76 33.07 45.30
C LEU A 188 6.31 34.51 45.46
#